data_eb064db659afe44627f9b5935c15eed9
#
_entry.id   eb064db659afe44627f9b5935c15eed9
#
_cell.length_a   1.000
_cell.length_b   1.000
_cell.length_c   1.000
_cell.angle_alpha   90.00
_cell.angle_beta   90.00
_cell.angle_gamma   90.00
#
_symmetry.space_group_name_H-M   'P 1'
#
loop_
_entity.id
_entity.type
_entity.pdbx_description
1 polymer ?
#
loop_
_entity_poly.entity_id
_entity_poly.type
_entity_poly.pdbx_seq_one_letter_code
_entity_poly.pdbx_strand_id
1 'polypeptide(L)'
;GKLKLDSAVEDLGVGWDTPEGASTGAIPMGWLALIVVLLILLGVWGVTTLNNGAGHLRSREVAADTWNERSALETVSAERWLERLETRTDAYMRASSVEEKARYVRNRGRVLPLMKDYYQRHPLTEKVSVIKNIRPTEVGKRPFFVVEVAVEGKEELGLLLVEDCEDGELRFDWESEVTYQPVEIAAYIENKPDKSMAFRAYAQLDSFYSFEFSD
;
A
#
# COMPACT_ATOMS: atom_id res chain seq x y z
N GLY A 1 -40.35 53.36 -0.97
CA GLY A 1 -41.48 52.50 -0.82
C GLY A 1 -41.27 51.62 0.41
N LYS A 2 -41.98 51.91 1.51
CA LYS A 2 -41.97 51.08 2.76
C LYS A 2 -43.01 49.97 2.57
N LEU A 3 -42.62 48.75 2.61
CA LEU A 3 -43.50 47.56 2.70
C LEU A 3 -43.90 47.39 4.17
N LYS A 4 -45.19 47.58 4.44
CA LYS A 4 -45.81 47.19 5.69
C LYS A 4 -46.04 45.67 5.68
N LEU A 5 -45.48 44.97 6.67
CA LEU A 5 -45.84 43.61 7.00
C LEU A 5 -47.00 43.68 8.02
N ASP A 6 -48.19 43.31 7.58
CA ASP A 6 -49.33 43.05 8.45
C ASP A 6 -49.13 41.69 9.14
N SER A 7 -49.06 41.74 10.46
CA SER A 7 -49.02 40.56 11.30
C SER A 7 -50.45 40.09 11.58
N ALA A 8 -50.89 39.06 10.90
CA ALA A 8 -52.08 38.31 11.32
C ALA A 8 -51.63 37.27 12.36
N VAL A 9 -51.83 37.61 13.64
CA VAL A 9 -51.79 36.63 14.74
C VAL A 9 -53.17 36.01 14.81
N GLU A 10 -53.30 34.80 14.30
CA GLU A 10 -54.47 33.96 14.59
C GLU A 10 -54.36 33.46 16.03
N ASP A 11 -55.27 33.97 16.84
CA ASP A 11 -55.51 33.56 18.21
C ASP A 11 -56.19 32.17 18.19
N LEU A 12 -55.37 31.11 18.29
CA LEU A 12 -55.88 29.76 18.53
C LEU A 12 -56.16 29.61 20.01
N GLY A 13 -57.36 30.04 20.40
CA GLY A 13 -57.93 29.82 21.75
C GLY A 13 -58.11 28.31 21.99
N VAL A 14 -57.09 27.66 22.52
CA VAL A 14 -57.22 26.30 23.09
C VAL A 14 -57.77 26.47 24.52
N GLY A 15 -59.10 26.43 24.62
CA GLY A 15 -59.77 26.34 25.93
C GLY A 15 -59.45 24.98 26.53
N TRP A 16 -58.74 25.01 27.64
CA TRP A 16 -58.57 23.86 28.50
C TRP A 16 -59.80 23.73 29.37
N ASP A 17 -60.83 23.06 28.88
CA ASP A 17 -61.95 22.62 29.70
C ASP A 17 -61.43 21.59 30.70
N THR A 18 -61.37 21.98 31.95
CA THR A 18 -61.10 21.07 33.06
C THR A 18 -62.33 20.16 33.23
N PRO A 19 -62.21 18.85 33.06
CA PRO A 19 -63.31 17.96 33.36
C PRO A 19 -63.42 17.87 34.91
N GLU A 20 -64.43 18.48 35.43
CA GLU A 20 -64.93 18.20 36.79
C GLU A 20 -65.39 16.73 36.82
N GLY A 21 -64.71 15.93 37.61
CA GLY A 21 -65.12 14.55 37.85
C GLY A 21 -64.03 13.50 37.70
N ALA A 22 -62.81 13.77 38.22
CA ALA A 22 -61.89 12.68 38.40
C ALA A 22 -62.34 11.81 39.57
N SER A 23 -63.11 10.77 39.28
CA SER A 23 -63.24 9.64 40.20
C SER A 23 -61.84 9.08 40.42
N THR A 24 -61.38 9.08 41.70
CA THR A 24 -60.18 8.37 42.13
C THR A 24 -60.42 6.89 41.90
N GLY A 25 -60.28 6.44 40.65
CA GLY A 25 -60.28 5.05 40.31
C GLY A 25 -59.06 4.40 40.94
N ALA A 26 -59.30 3.62 41.97
CA ALA A 26 -58.25 2.78 42.52
C ALA A 26 -57.60 1.98 41.42
N ILE A 27 -56.28 2.18 41.19
CA ILE A 27 -55.55 1.45 40.18
C ILE A 27 -55.73 -0.04 40.48
N PRO A 28 -56.29 -0.84 39.56
CA PRO A 28 -56.47 -2.25 39.82
C PRO A 28 -55.15 -2.90 40.23
N MET A 29 -55.14 -3.63 41.33
CA MET A 29 -53.93 -4.19 41.93
C MET A 29 -53.14 -5.05 40.90
N GLY A 30 -53.81 -5.59 39.85
CA GLY A 30 -53.21 -6.27 38.74
C GLY A 30 -52.29 -5.39 37.85
N TRP A 31 -52.62 -4.08 37.73
CA TRP A 31 -51.78 -3.15 36.98
C TRP A 31 -50.47 -2.82 37.68
N LEU A 32 -50.48 -2.72 39.01
CA LEU A 32 -49.28 -2.57 39.80
C LEU A 32 -48.35 -3.76 39.71
N ALA A 33 -48.90 -4.97 39.76
CA ALA A 33 -48.13 -6.19 39.54
C ALA A 33 -47.47 -6.24 38.13
N LEU A 34 -48.20 -5.82 37.10
CA LEU A 34 -47.68 -5.79 35.72
C LEU A 34 -46.56 -4.77 35.57
N ILE A 35 -46.64 -3.58 36.19
CA ILE A 35 -45.58 -2.56 36.17
C ILE A 35 -44.33 -3.09 36.88
N VAL A 36 -44.46 -3.74 38.02
CA VAL A 36 -43.33 -4.32 38.76
C VAL A 36 -42.64 -5.40 37.90
N VAL A 37 -43.37 -6.28 37.28
CA VAL A 37 -42.80 -7.30 36.38
C VAL A 37 -42.06 -6.66 35.19
N LEU A 38 -42.65 -5.62 34.60
CA LEU A 38 -42.00 -4.90 33.48
C LEU A 38 -40.69 -4.21 33.92
N LEU A 39 -40.67 -3.61 35.12
CA LEU A 39 -39.46 -3.00 35.66
C LEU A 39 -38.38 -4.04 35.97
N ILE A 40 -38.74 -5.22 36.43
CA ILE A 40 -37.79 -6.31 36.68
C ILE A 40 -37.22 -6.80 35.33
N LEU A 41 -38.04 -6.99 34.31
CA LEU A 41 -37.61 -7.39 32.99
C LEU A 41 -36.66 -6.36 32.35
N LEU A 42 -36.99 -5.08 32.46
CA LEU A 42 -36.13 -3.98 31.98
C LEU A 42 -34.81 -3.94 32.76
N GLY A 43 -34.83 -4.17 34.05
CA GLY A 43 -33.64 -4.22 34.91
C GLY A 43 -32.72 -5.38 34.48
N VAL A 44 -33.27 -6.56 34.31
CA VAL A 44 -32.51 -7.75 33.85
C VAL A 44 -31.97 -7.53 32.44
N TRP A 45 -32.77 -6.98 31.53
CA TRP A 45 -32.32 -6.66 30.17
C TRP A 45 -31.22 -5.59 30.17
N GLY A 46 -31.33 -4.55 30.99
CA GLY A 46 -30.29 -3.51 31.15
C GLY A 46 -28.98 -4.09 31.69
N VAL A 47 -29.01 -4.96 32.68
CA VAL A 47 -27.79 -5.59 33.24
C VAL A 47 -27.16 -6.54 32.21
N THR A 48 -27.94 -7.31 31.46
CA THR A 48 -27.39 -8.22 30.44
C THR A 48 -26.79 -7.45 29.28
N THR A 49 -27.38 -6.33 28.82
CA THR A 49 -26.83 -5.49 27.76
C THR A 49 -25.56 -4.77 28.21
N LEU A 50 -25.50 -4.27 29.43
CA LEU A 50 -24.28 -3.66 30.00
C LEU A 50 -23.15 -4.68 30.16
N ASN A 51 -23.44 -5.88 30.61
CA ASN A 51 -22.44 -6.93 30.78
C ASN A 51 -21.91 -7.45 29.43
N ASN A 52 -22.77 -7.58 28.44
CA ASN A 52 -22.37 -7.93 27.05
C ASN A 52 -21.59 -6.79 26.39
N GLY A 53 -21.97 -5.55 26.63
CA GLY A 53 -21.26 -4.36 26.14
C GLY A 53 -19.83 -4.25 26.69
N ALA A 54 -19.63 -4.54 27.97
CA ALA A 54 -18.29 -4.54 28.58
C ALA A 54 -17.36 -5.62 27.99
N GLY A 55 -17.89 -6.77 27.59
CA GLY A 55 -17.13 -7.80 26.87
C GLY A 55 -16.67 -7.34 25.49
N HIS A 56 -17.51 -6.62 24.75
CA HIS A 56 -17.16 -6.07 23.44
C HIS A 56 -16.12 -4.93 23.50
N LEU A 57 -16.15 -4.11 24.54
CA LEU A 57 -15.14 -3.05 24.73
C LEU A 57 -13.78 -3.68 25.05
N ARG A 58 -13.73 -4.67 25.90
CA ARG A 58 -12.49 -5.39 26.26
C ARG A 58 -11.89 -6.15 25.05
N SER A 59 -12.74 -6.76 24.23
CA SER A 59 -12.30 -7.42 22.99
C SER A 59 -11.76 -6.42 21.96
N ARG A 60 -12.31 -5.20 21.90
CA ARG A 60 -11.81 -4.13 21.03
C ARG A 60 -10.46 -3.58 21.49
N GLU A 61 -10.27 -3.45 22.79
CA GLU A 61 -9.02 -2.97 23.38
C GLU A 61 -7.88 -3.97 23.15
N VAL A 62 -8.11 -5.26 23.38
CA VAL A 62 -7.14 -6.34 23.08
C VAL A 62 -6.85 -6.42 21.58
N ALA A 63 -7.85 -6.25 20.71
CA ALA A 63 -7.65 -6.23 19.25
C ALA A 63 -6.86 -4.99 18.80
N ALA A 64 -7.08 -3.84 19.41
CA ALA A 64 -6.32 -2.62 19.12
C ALA A 64 -4.85 -2.74 19.55
N ASP A 65 -4.58 -3.33 20.72
CA ASP A 65 -3.22 -3.53 21.20
C ASP A 65 -2.45 -4.53 20.31
N THR A 66 -3.07 -5.66 19.94
CA THR A 66 -2.43 -6.62 19.03
C THR A 66 -2.23 -6.06 17.62
N TRP A 67 -3.11 -5.17 17.16
CA TRP A 67 -2.94 -4.46 15.90
C TRP A 67 -1.78 -3.46 15.95
N ASN A 68 -1.69 -2.70 17.03
CA ASN A 68 -0.62 -1.73 17.25
C ASN A 68 0.75 -2.42 17.38
N GLU A 69 0.85 -3.55 18.09
CA GLU A 69 2.08 -4.33 18.19
C GLU A 69 2.51 -4.90 16.83
N ARG A 70 1.57 -5.46 16.06
CA ARG A 70 1.85 -5.97 14.72
C ARG A 70 2.31 -4.85 13.78
N SER A 71 1.62 -3.72 13.78
CA SER A 71 1.99 -2.54 12.99
C SER A 71 3.37 -2.00 13.36
N ALA A 72 3.72 -1.97 14.65
CA ALA A 72 5.06 -1.57 15.09
C ALA A 72 6.15 -2.55 14.61
N LEU A 73 5.90 -3.86 14.67
CA LEU A 73 6.84 -4.88 14.17
C LEU A 73 7.01 -4.81 12.65
N GLU A 74 5.92 -4.58 11.92
CA GLU A 74 5.96 -4.39 10.46
C GLU A 74 6.75 -3.13 10.09
N THR A 75 6.57 -2.03 10.82
CA THR A 75 7.33 -0.79 10.61
C THR A 75 8.83 -1.01 10.84
N VAL A 76 9.22 -1.63 11.95
CA VAL A 76 10.63 -1.94 12.25
C VAL A 76 11.25 -2.87 11.20
N SER A 77 10.48 -3.83 10.70
CA SER A 77 10.98 -4.74 9.65
C SER A 77 11.14 -4.02 8.31
N ALA A 78 10.23 -3.11 7.96
CA ALA A 78 10.30 -2.28 6.77
C ALA A 78 11.47 -1.29 6.81
N GLU A 79 11.73 -0.65 7.95
CA GLU A 79 12.88 0.23 8.15
C GLU A 79 14.21 -0.51 7.97
N ARG A 80 14.37 -1.68 8.57
CA ARG A 80 15.56 -2.53 8.41
C ARG A 80 15.76 -2.99 6.97
N TRP A 81 14.67 -3.31 6.28
CA TRP A 81 14.72 -3.69 4.89
C TRP A 81 15.18 -2.52 4.02
N LEU A 82 14.63 -1.32 4.25
CA LEU A 82 15.03 -0.10 3.54
C LEU A 82 16.50 0.23 3.77
N GLU A 83 16.99 0.19 5.01
CA GLU A 83 18.41 0.41 5.35
C GLU A 83 19.32 -0.58 4.60
N ARG A 84 18.93 -1.87 4.52
CA ARG A 84 19.67 -2.86 3.74
C ARG A 84 19.68 -2.53 2.25
N LEU A 85 18.52 -2.10 1.70
CA LEU A 85 18.41 -1.72 0.30
C LEU A 85 19.30 -0.52 -0.01
N GLU A 86 19.29 0.52 0.82
CA GLU A 86 20.11 1.71 0.67
C GLU A 86 21.61 1.35 0.70
N THR A 87 22.03 0.60 1.71
CA THR A 87 23.40 0.14 1.85
C THR A 87 23.88 -0.70 0.65
N ARG A 88 23.03 -1.62 0.19
CA ARG A 88 23.37 -2.48 -0.97
C ARG A 88 23.37 -1.70 -2.27
N THR A 89 22.45 -0.75 -2.44
CA THR A 89 22.39 0.11 -3.63
C THR A 89 23.64 0.99 -3.70
N ASP A 90 24.05 1.62 -2.59
CA ASP A 90 25.25 2.43 -2.54
C ASP A 90 26.50 1.59 -2.88
N ALA A 91 26.66 0.44 -2.26
CA ALA A 91 27.79 -0.47 -2.54
C ALA A 91 27.81 -0.95 -4.00
N TYR A 92 26.64 -1.25 -4.59
CA TYR A 92 26.53 -1.66 -5.98
C TYR A 92 26.88 -0.52 -6.95
N MET A 93 26.43 0.69 -6.67
CA MET A 93 26.64 1.87 -7.53
C MET A 93 28.05 2.42 -7.44
N ARG A 94 28.69 2.30 -6.27
CA ARG A 94 30.09 2.74 -6.03
C ARG A 94 31.13 1.69 -6.35
N ALA A 95 30.74 0.50 -6.77
CA ALA A 95 31.71 -0.56 -7.09
C ALA A 95 32.76 -0.06 -8.09
N SER A 96 34.03 -0.16 -7.73
CA SER A 96 35.18 0.33 -8.52
C SER A 96 35.70 -0.67 -9.54
N SER A 97 35.28 -1.94 -9.43
CA SER A 97 35.65 -3.01 -10.35
C SER A 97 34.43 -3.87 -10.75
N VAL A 98 34.55 -4.50 -11.91
CA VAL A 98 33.52 -5.43 -12.43
C VAL A 98 33.31 -6.60 -11.47
N GLU A 99 34.39 -7.13 -10.91
CA GLU A 99 34.38 -8.21 -9.93
C GLU A 99 33.67 -7.82 -8.64
N GLU A 100 33.85 -6.60 -8.19
CA GLU A 100 33.18 -6.05 -7.03
C GLU A 100 31.69 -5.87 -7.31
N LYS A 101 31.32 -5.18 -8.39
CA LYS A 101 29.93 -4.99 -8.81
C LYS A 101 29.19 -6.33 -8.97
N ALA A 102 29.88 -7.32 -9.53
CA ALA A 102 29.33 -8.66 -9.74
C ALA A 102 29.01 -9.42 -8.45
N ARG A 103 29.46 -8.97 -7.27
CA ARG A 103 29.08 -9.58 -5.96
C ARG A 103 27.60 -9.31 -5.62
N TYR A 104 27.05 -8.25 -6.17
CA TYR A 104 25.69 -7.80 -5.88
C TYR A 104 24.68 -8.20 -6.95
N VAL A 105 25.10 -8.88 -8.03
CA VAL A 105 24.19 -9.23 -9.13
C VAL A 105 23.60 -10.63 -9.01
N ARG A 106 22.44 -10.80 -9.61
CA ARG A 106 21.80 -12.10 -9.84
C ARG A 106 22.65 -12.97 -10.77
N ASN A 107 22.57 -14.27 -10.57
CA ASN A 107 23.21 -15.25 -11.48
C ASN A 107 24.67 -14.90 -11.83
N ARG A 108 25.43 -14.48 -10.82
CA ARG A 108 26.81 -14.00 -10.96
C ARG A 108 27.66 -14.84 -11.90
N GLY A 109 27.58 -16.18 -11.80
CA GLY A 109 28.39 -17.08 -12.63
C GLY A 109 28.15 -16.91 -14.13
N ARG A 110 26.90 -16.65 -14.53
CA ARG A 110 26.51 -16.37 -15.91
C ARG A 110 26.78 -14.92 -16.32
N VAL A 111 26.51 -13.99 -15.43
CA VAL A 111 26.51 -12.56 -15.74
C VAL A 111 27.90 -11.95 -15.73
N LEU A 112 28.82 -12.41 -14.87
CA LEU A 112 30.17 -11.86 -14.77
C LEU A 112 30.96 -11.86 -16.10
N PRO A 113 30.96 -12.91 -16.93
CA PRO A 113 31.61 -12.85 -18.25
C PRO A 113 30.99 -11.78 -19.15
N LEU A 114 29.66 -11.61 -19.12
CA LEU A 114 28.94 -10.59 -19.90
C LEU A 114 29.30 -9.18 -19.42
N MET A 115 29.39 -8.97 -18.11
CA MET A 115 29.81 -7.71 -17.53
C MET A 115 31.23 -7.36 -17.97
N LYS A 116 32.16 -8.32 -17.95
CA LYS A 116 33.54 -8.10 -18.40
C LYS A 116 33.61 -7.63 -19.84
N ASP A 117 32.88 -8.28 -20.75
CA ASP A 117 32.82 -7.88 -22.16
C ASP A 117 32.16 -6.51 -22.33
N TYR A 118 31.07 -6.25 -21.64
CA TYR A 118 30.35 -4.97 -21.69
C TYR A 118 31.24 -3.80 -21.21
N TYR A 119 31.89 -3.95 -20.06
CA TYR A 119 32.71 -2.88 -19.47
C TYR A 119 34.05 -2.65 -20.14
N GLN A 120 34.45 -3.50 -21.10
CA GLN A 120 35.57 -3.17 -22.02
C GLN A 120 35.19 -2.02 -22.97
N ARG A 121 33.92 -1.92 -23.33
CA ARG A 121 33.40 -0.91 -24.26
C ARG A 121 32.76 0.29 -23.54
N HIS A 122 32.30 0.07 -22.32
CA HIS A 122 31.58 1.05 -21.50
C HIS A 122 32.27 1.15 -20.14
N PRO A 123 33.31 1.98 -19.96
CA PRO A 123 34.07 2.03 -18.72
C PRO A 123 33.19 2.15 -17.48
N LEU A 124 33.44 1.29 -16.51
CA LEU A 124 32.76 1.35 -15.23
C LEU A 124 33.19 2.62 -14.50
N THR A 125 32.23 3.40 -14.07
CA THR A 125 32.44 4.59 -13.23
C THR A 125 31.69 4.44 -11.93
N GLU A 126 32.30 4.83 -10.83
CA GLU A 126 31.64 4.94 -9.54
C GLU A 126 30.55 6.01 -9.64
N LYS A 127 29.39 5.70 -9.07
CA LYS A 127 28.23 6.59 -9.10
C LYS A 127 27.71 6.79 -7.68
N VAL A 128 27.55 8.03 -7.29
CA VAL A 128 26.76 8.39 -6.11
C VAL A 128 25.31 8.42 -6.51
N SER A 129 24.48 7.71 -5.76
CA SER A 129 23.06 7.64 -6.05
C SER A 129 22.21 7.79 -4.79
N VAL A 130 20.99 8.28 -4.98
CA VAL A 130 19.98 8.40 -3.91
C VAL A 130 18.70 7.74 -4.38
N ILE A 131 18.14 6.85 -3.57
CA ILE A 131 16.85 6.22 -3.86
C ILE A 131 15.75 7.28 -3.79
N LYS A 132 14.93 7.34 -4.83
CA LYS A 132 13.79 8.27 -4.97
C LYS A 132 12.46 7.57 -4.80
N ASN A 133 12.33 6.35 -5.32
CA ASN A 133 11.10 5.61 -5.27
C ASN A 133 11.38 4.10 -5.28
N ILE A 134 10.48 3.33 -4.67
CA ILE A 134 10.56 1.88 -4.61
C ILE A 134 9.17 1.35 -4.92
N ARG A 135 9.06 0.49 -5.92
CA ARG A 135 7.80 -0.16 -6.32
C ARG A 135 7.96 -1.67 -6.29
N PRO A 136 7.14 -2.38 -5.51
CA PRO A 136 7.13 -3.84 -5.56
C PRO A 136 6.65 -4.32 -6.94
N THR A 137 7.24 -5.40 -7.41
CA THR A 137 6.86 -6.07 -8.66
C THR A 137 7.14 -7.55 -8.56
N GLU A 138 6.67 -8.33 -9.51
CA GLU A 138 6.95 -9.76 -9.59
C GLU A 138 7.54 -10.11 -10.97
N VAL A 139 8.56 -10.93 -10.97
CA VAL A 139 9.11 -11.51 -12.20
C VAL A 139 8.98 -13.02 -12.11
N GLY A 140 8.02 -13.56 -12.83
CA GLY A 140 7.56 -14.93 -12.65
C GLY A 140 6.83 -15.08 -11.31
N LYS A 141 7.38 -15.87 -10.37
CA LYS A 141 6.84 -16.05 -9.01
C LYS A 141 7.80 -15.50 -7.94
N ARG A 142 8.74 -14.65 -8.30
CA ARG A 142 9.75 -14.13 -7.40
C ARG A 142 9.46 -12.67 -7.07
N PRO A 143 9.65 -12.26 -5.81
CA PRO A 143 9.49 -10.87 -5.41
C PRO A 143 10.65 -10.02 -5.94
N PHE A 144 10.30 -8.94 -6.60
CA PHE A 144 11.23 -7.94 -7.10
C PHE A 144 10.78 -6.55 -6.69
N PHE A 145 11.73 -5.63 -6.74
CA PHE A 145 11.48 -4.21 -6.55
C PHE A 145 12.10 -3.42 -7.69
N VAL A 146 11.31 -2.52 -8.26
CA VAL A 146 11.83 -1.47 -9.15
C VAL A 146 12.24 -0.31 -8.27
N VAL A 147 13.52 0.01 -8.27
CA VAL A 147 14.13 1.07 -7.48
C VAL A 147 14.55 2.19 -8.41
N GLU A 148 13.94 3.36 -8.26
CA GLU A 148 14.31 4.58 -8.99
C GLU A 148 15.41 5.30 -8.22
N VAL A 149 16.53 5.55 -8.86
CA VAL A 149 17.69 6.21 -8.26
C VAL A 149 18.04 7.49 -9.01
N ALA A 150 18.22 8.58 -8.28
CA ALA A 150 18.88 9.77 -8.83
C ALA A 150 20.39 9.55 -8.77
N VAL A 151 21.05 9.68 -9.90
CA VAL A 151 22.52 9.53 -10.02
C VAL A 151 23.13 10.90 -10.20
N GLU A 152 24.17 11.19 -9.43
CA GLU A 152 24.90 12.47 -9.52
C GLU A 152 25.37 12.73 -10.96
N GLY A 153 25.12 13.93 -11.45
CA GLY A 153 25.47 14.34 -12.81
C GLY A 153 24.55 13.84 -13.92
N LYS A 154 23.42 13.19 -13.58
CA LYS A 154 22.38 12.79 -14.53
C LYS A 154 21.05 13.44 -14.20
N GLU A 155 20.34 13.92 -15.22
CA GLU A 155 18.98 14.48 -15.07
C GLU A 155 17.93 13.37 -14.97
N GLU A 156 18.15 12.26 -15.69
CA GLU A 156 17.23 11.13 -15.72
C GLU A 156 17.45 10.20 -14.53
N LEU A 157 16.35 9.64 -14.01
CA LEU A 157 16.40 8.63 -12.97
C LEU A 157 16.88 7.30 -13.57
N GLY A 158 17.83 6.66 -12.89
CA GLY A 158 18.20 5.28 -13.16
C GLY A 158 17.15 4.32 -12.62
N LEU A 159 16.93 3.22 -13.31
CA LEU A 159 16.06 2.14 -12.88
C LEU A 159 16.89 0.91 -12.52
N LEU A 160 16.73 0.43 -11.30
CA LEU A 160 17.35 -0.81 -10.83
C LEU A 160 16.25 -1.82 -10.54
N LEU A 161 16.40 -3.03 -11.06
CA LEU A 161 15.53 -4.16 -10.71
C LEU A 161 16.25 -5.00 -9.65
N VAL A 162 15.65 -5.13 -8.48
CA VAL A 162 16.24 -5.77 -7.30
C VAL A 162 15.41 -6.98 -6.90
N GLU A 163 16.02 -8.15 -6.81
CA GLU A 163 15.40 -9.37 -6.30
C GLU A 163 15.63 -9.47 -4.78
N ASP A 164 14.57 -9.69 -4.02
CA ASP A 164 14.66 -10.09 -2.62
C ASP A 164 14.75 -11.63 -2.58
N CYS A 165 15.93 -12.12 -2.30
CA CYS A 165 16.21 -13.54 -2.39
C CYS A 165 15.85 -14.28 -1.09
N GLU A 166 15.53 -15.56 -1.18
CA GLU A 166 15.16 -16.42 -0.04
C GLU A 166 16.26 -16.49 1.03
N ASP A 167 17.52 -16.27 0.64
CA ASP A 167 18.66 -16.18 1.57
C ASP A 167 18.76 -14.82 2.30
N GLY A 168 17.79 -13.93 2.08
CA GLY A 168 17.74 -12.59 2.66
C GLY A 168 18.67 -11.58 2.00
N GLU A 169 19.35 -11.94 0.90
CA GLU A 169 20.20 -11.06 0.15
C GLU A 169 19.44 -10.33 -0.95
N LEU A 170 19.75 -9.04 -1.13
CA LEU A 170 19.25 -8.23 -2.23
C LEU A 170 20.20 -8.31 -3.40
N ARG A 171 19.71 -8.72 -4.58
CA ARG A 171 20.52 -8.87 -5.79
C ARG A 171 19.96 -8.08 -6.95
N PHE A 172 20.84 -7.37 -7.65
CA PHE A 172 20.48 -6.50 -8.77
C PHE A 172 20.44 -7.29 -10.08
N ASP A 173 19.46 -6.99 -10.92
CA ASP A 173 19.45 -7.45 -12.31
C ASP A 173 20.26 -6.48 -13.17
N TRP A 174 21.55 -6.73 -13.28
CA TRP A 174 22.47 -5.91 -14.06
C TRP A 174 22.09 -5.86 -15.55
N GLU A 175 21.57 -6.95 -16.11
CA GLU A 175 21.16 -6.97 -17.52
C GLU A 175 20.03 -5.97 -17.79
N SER A 176 19.13 -5.79 -16.83
CA SER A 176 18.07 -4.76 -16.90
C SER A 176 18.61 -3.36 -16.70
N GLU A 177 19.56 -3.14 -15.77
CA GLU A 177 20.18 -1.81 -15.54
C GLU A 177 20.82 -1.24 -16.82
N VAL A 178 21.58 -2.08 -17.53
CA VAL A 178 22.29 -1.64 -18.74
C VAL A 178 21.53 -1.89 -20.02
N THR A 179 20.30 -2.40 -19.93
CA THR A 179 19.49 -2.83 -21.09
C THR A 179 20.30 -3.76 -22.00
N TYR A 180 20.92 -4.79 -21.39
CA TYR A 180 21.90 -5.63 -22.06
C TYR A 180 21.29 -6.34 -23.26
N GLN A 181 21.98 -6.21 -24.39
CA GLN A 181 21.64 -6.85 -25.65
C GLN A 181 22.81 -7.71 -26.13
N PRO A 182 22.61 -9.01 -26.37
CA PRO A 182 23.66 -9.89 -26.87
C PRO A 182 24.13 -9.51 -28.28
N VAL A 183 23.26 -8.88 -29.05
CA VAL A 183 23.50 -8.30 -30.40
C VAL A 183 22.66 -7.03 -30.52
N GLU A 184 23.09 -6.09 -31.32
CA GLU A 184 22.28 -4.93 -31.68
C GLU A 184 20.94 -5.38 -32.29
N ILE A 185 19.82 -4.81 -31.86
CA ILE A 185 18.48 -5.18 -32.33
C ILE A 185 18.38 -5.02 -33.86
N ALA A 186 18.94 -3.94 -34.41
CA ALA A 186 18.97 -3.73 -35.87
C ALA A 186 19.68 -4.87 -36.61
N ALA A 187 20.85 -5.28 -36.12
CA ALA A 187 21.60 -6.38 -36.68
C ALA A 187 20.87 -7.74 -36.54
N TYR A 188 20.14 -7.95 -35.44
CA TYR A 188 19.30 -9.13 -35.25
C TYR A 188 18.15 -9.18 -36.26
N ILE A 189 17.48 -8.05 -36.49
CA ILE A 189 16.37 -7.94 -37.45
C ILE A 189 16.87 -8.15 -38.89
N GLU A 190 18.04 -7.58 -39.23
CA GLU A 190 18.64 -7.70 -40.55
C GLU A 190 19.11 -9.13 -40.86
N ASN A 191 19.85 -9.73 -39.92
CA ASN A 191 20.49 -11.03 -40.13
C ASN A 191 19.55 -12.23 -39.89
N LYS A 192 18.41 -12.01 -39.16
CA LYS A 192 17.40 -13.03 -38.85
C LYS A 192 18.00 -14.40 -38.45
N PRO A 193 18.84 -14.43 -37.38
CA PRO A 193 19.50 -15.68 -37.02
C PRO A 193 18.48 -16.72 -36.55
N ASP A 194 18.71 -17.99 -36.88
CA ASP A 194 17.82 -19.11 -36.52
C ASP A 194 17.77 -19.37 -34.99
N LYS A 195 18.73 -18.82 -34.26
CA LYS A 195 18.81 -18.98 -32.80
C LYS A 195 18.01 -17.90 -32.08
N SER A 196 17.10 -18.32 -31.20
CA SER A 196 16.40 -17.38 -30.29
C SER A 196 17.38 -16.69 -29.35
N MET A 197 17.20 -15.40 -29.18
CA MET A 197 17.99 -14.56 -28.23
C MET A 197 17.07 -13.83 -27.27
N ALA A 198 17.55 -13.64 -26.04
CA ALA A 198 16.84 -12.86 -25.03
C ALA A 198 17.36 -11.42 -25.06
N PHE A 199 16.46 -10.48 -25.25
CA PHE A 199 16.74 -9.04 -25.18
C PHE A 199 16.14 -8.45 -23.92
N ARG A 200 16.75 -7.39 -23.41
CA ARG A 200 16.18 -6.53 -22.36
C ARG A 200 15.73 -5.24 -23.01
N ALA A 201 14.50 -4.85 -22.76
CA ALA A 201 13.94 -3.58 -23.23
C ALA A 201 13.00 -3.01 -22.18
N TYR A 202 12.91 -1.70 -22.14
CA TYR A 202 11.82 -1.02 -21.45
C TYR A 202 10.65 -0.87 -22.43
N ALA A 203 9.46 -1.26 -21.97
CA ALA A 203 8.24 -1.07 -22.74
C ALA A 203 7.32 -0.14 -21.96
N GLN A 204 6.75 0.84 -22.64
CA GLN A 204 5.71 1.69 -22.12
C GLN A 204 4.41 1.33 -22.83
N LEU A 205 3.33 1.23 -22.07
CA LEU A 205 2.01 1.04 -22.65
C LEU A 205 1.66 2.31 -23.44
N ASP A 206 1.43 2.13 -24.75
CA ASP A 206 0.93 3.20 -25.58
C ASP A 206 -0.59 3.29 -25.42
N SER A 207 -1.09 4.46 -25.06
CA SER A 207 -2.53 4.74 -24.97
C SER A 207 -3.19 4.95 -26.34
N PHE A 208 -2.40 5.00 -27.40
CA PHE A 208 -2.89 5.25 -28.75
C PHE A 208 -3.85 4.16 -29.27
N TYR A 209 -3.61 2.89 -28.90
CA TYR A 209 -4.45 1.77 -29.31
C TYR A 209 -5.84 1.71 -28.64
N SER A 210 -6.08 2.45 -27.58
CA SER A 210 -7.38 2.46 -26.90
C SER A 210 -8.48 3.20 -27.69
N PHE A 211 -8.11 3.91 -28.77
CA PHE A 211 -9.07 4.66 -29.61
C PHE A 211 -9.39 4.01 -30.95
N GLU A 212 -8.57 3.11 -31.46
CA GLU A 212 -8.79 2.45 -32.76
C GLU A 212 -9.59 1.15 -32.68
N PHE A 213 -9.72 0.54 -31.51
CA PHE A 213 -10.38 -0.75 -31.30
C PHE A 213 -11.50 -0.73 -30.25
N SER A 214 -12.04 0.44 -29.94
CA SER A 214 -13.29 0.53 -29.17
C SER A 214 -14.46 0.31 -30.12
N ASP A 215 -14.96 -0.95 -30.19
CA ASP A 215 -16.25 -1.30 -30.79
C ASP A 215 -17.41 -0.64 -30.04
#